data_c702f15d1e0598ec3b17f185d7925392
#
_entry.id   c702f15d1e0598ec3b17f185d7925392
#
_cell.length_a   1.000
_cell.length_b   1.000
_cell.length_c   1.000
_cell.angle_alpha   90.00
_cell.angle_beta   90.00
_cell.angle_gamma   90.00
#
_symmetry.space_group_name_H-M   'P 1'
#
loop_
_entity.id
_entity.type
_entity.pdbx_description
1 polymer ?
#
loop_
_entity_poly.entity_id
_entity_poly.type
_entity_poly.pdbx_seq_one_letter_code
_entity_poly.pdbx_strand_id
1 'polypeptide(L)'
;MNRYPKRDDLRAMSGYHSPQVSVPVRLNTNESPIEPPAEFVRDLAAAVGDIRWNRYPDRAARELRSAIAALHQVRPENVFVANGSNEVLQSVLLAYGGAGRTVATFEPTYQLHSHIARIAGSTVVNGNRNADFTLSEDEVRRVLTDHQPSVTFLCSPNNPTGLAEDPALIASTVATAPGVVVVDEAYAQFSPHSALPLVNDDSRVAVSRTFSKTWSMAAARLGYLIGPTWMIEDLDVVALPYHLDALKQVAGITALRYVSHMERGVAGVVAERERLLSEMRTMPLTVWPSQANFILFRPDSTGGAQSGGARSDGARSDGARSDGARSDGGAAGGAAGEIGRRVWQHLLDNGVLVRDCSSWEGLAGCLR
;
A
#
# COMPACT_ATOMS: atom_id res chain seq x y z
N MET A 1 -14.99 33.47 15.19
CA MET A 1 -15.34 32.30 16.05
C MET A 1 -14.05 31.79 16.69
N ASN A 2 -14.02 31.69 18.00
CA ASN A 2 -12.87 31.17 18.76
C ASN A 2 -12.91 29.63 18.63
N ARG A 3 -12.20 29.07 17.62
CA ARG A 3 -12.14 27.62 17.36
C ARG A 3 -11.21 26.99 18.41
N TYR A 4 -11.68 25.94 19.11
CA TYR A 4 -10.83 25.16 19.98
C TYR A 4 -9.69 24.50 19.17
N PRO A 5 -8.42 24.64 19.57
CA PRO A 5 -7.30 24.12 18.79
C PRO A 5 -7.30 22.59 18.78
N LYS A 6 -6.99 21.99 17.61
CA LYS A 6 -6.68 20.55 17.54
C LYS A 6 -5.31 20.28 18.18
N ARG A 7 -5.03 19.01 18.51
CA ARG A 7 -3.74 18.58 19.06
C ARG A 7 -2.59 19.17 18.25
N ASP A 8 -1.49 19.55 18.92
CA ASP A 8 -0.37 20.26 18.30
C ASP A 8 0.32 19.44 17.21
N ASP A 9 0.49 18.15 17.46
CA ASP A 9 1.06 17.18 16.51
C ASP A 9 0.23 17.00 15.22
N LEU A 10 -1.06 17.36 15.27
CA LEU A 10 -1.96 17.29 14.11
C LEU A 10 -2.10 18.62 13.35
N ARG A 11 -1.51 19.72 13.85
CA ARG A 11 -1.72 21.05 13.26
C ARG A 11 -1.24 21.15 11.83
N ALA A 12 -0.08 20.55 11.53
CA ALA A 12 0.53 20.53 10.21
C ALA A 12 -0.06 19.46 9.26
N MET A 13 -0.93 18.56 9.77
CA MET A 13 -1.49 17.48 8.97
C MET A 13 -2.72 17.94 8.21
N SER A 14 -2.79 17.57 6.92
CA SER A 14 -3.99 17.64 6.07
C SER A 14 -4.65 16.27 6.00
N GLY A 15 -5.95 16.24 5.70
CA GLY A 15 -6.64 14.98 5.42
C GLY A 15 -6.10 14.31 4.15
N TYR A 16 -6.31 13.01 4.04
CA TYR A 16 -6.01 12.28 2.81
C TYR A 16 -6.97 12.74 1.71
N HIS A 17 -6.41 13.15 0.57
CA HIS A 17 -7.18 13.57 -0.59
C HIS A 17 -6.83 12.71 -1.80
N SER A 18 -7.86 12.19 -2.45
CA SER A 18 -7.77 11.58 -3.78
C SER A 18 -8.81 12.24 -4.68
N PRO A 19 -8.46 12.76 -5.85
CA PRO A 19 -9.42 13.35 -6.75
C PRO A 19 -10.56 12.38 -7.09
N GLN A 20 -11.81 12.82 -6.90
CA GLN A 20 -13.01 12.11 -7.30
C GLN A 20 -13.65 12.88 -8.45
N VAL A 21 -13.08 12.70 -9.65
CA VAL A 21 -13.57 13.33 -10.87
C VAL A 21 -14.36 12.29 -11.66
N SER A 22 -15.51 12.69 -12.20
CA SER A 22 -16.30 11.81 -13.06
C SER A 22 -15.68 11.80 -14.47
N VAL A 23 -15.10 10.66 -14.83
CA VAL A 23 -14.44 10.44 -16.13
C VAL A 23 -14.76 9.02 -16.62
N PRO A 24 -14.71 8.77 -17.94
CA PRO A 24 -14.95 7.45 -18.51
C PRO A 24 -13.97 6.37 -17.96
N VAL A 25 -12.69 6.70 -17.80
CA VAL A 25 -11.64 5.77 -17.37
C VAL A 25 -10.98 6.27 -16.09
N ARG A 26 -11.33 5.65 -14.95
CA ARG A 26 -10.83 6.03 -13.62
C ARG A 26 -9.84 5.00 -13.09
N LEU A 27 -8.55 5.33 -13.11
CA LEU A 27 -7.44 4.45 -12.71
C LEU A 27 -6.69 4.91 -11.44
N ASN A 28 -7.02 6.05 -10.86
CA ASN A 28 -6.24 6.73 -9.82
C ASN A 28 -6.26 6.05 -8.44
N THR A 29 -7.18 5.11 -8.19
CA THR A 29 -7.40 4.47 -6.87
C THR A 29 -7.14 2.96 -6.84
N ASN A 30 -6.62 2.38 -7.95
CA ASN A 30 -6.28 0.96 -8.06
C ASN A 30 -7.47 0.04 -7.71
N GLU A 31 -8.67 0.43 -8.11
CA GLU A 31 -9.86 -0.41 -7.99
C GLU A 31 -9.79 -1.55 -9.02
N SER A 32 -10.52 -2.63 -8.77
CA SER A 32 -10.67 -3.70 -9.77
C SER A 32 -11.43 -3.18 -10.98
N PRO A 33 -10.97 -3.44 -12.21
CA PRO A 33 -11.72 -3.12 -13.41
C PRO A 33 -12.85 -4.13 -13.69
N ILE A 34 -12.91 -5.22 -12.91
CA ILE A 34 -13.85 -6.32 -13.07
C ILE A 34 -14.91 -6.21 -11.99
N GLU A 35 -16.18 -6.24 -12.38
CA GLU A 35 -17.30 -6.27 -11.44
C GLU A 35 -17.43 -7.66 -10.79
N PRO A 36 -18.03 -7.75 -9.59
CA PRO A 36 -18.39 -9.04 -9.00
C PRO A 36 -19.37 -9.79 -9.94
N PRO A 37 -19.33 -11.13 -9.96
CA PRO A 37 -20.24 -11.89 -10.81
C PRO A 37 -21.70 -11.71 -10.38
N ALA A 38 -22.64 -11.82 -11.32
CA ALA A 38 -24.06 -11.64 -11.05
C ALA A 38 -24.59 -12.60 -9.97
N GLU A 39 -24.01 -13.80 -9.90
CA GLU A 39 -24.29 -14.79 -8.87
C GLU A 39 -23.96 -14.26 -7.47
N PHE A 40 -22.80 -13.62 -7.31
CA PHE A 40 -22.43 -12.99 -6.04
C PHE A 40 -23.45 -11.92 -5.63
N VAL A 41 -23.88 -11.08 -6.58
CA VAL A 41 -24.86 -10.01 -6.29
C VAL A 41 -26.20 -10.60 -5.82
N ARG A 42 -26.66 -11.68 -6.45
CA ARG A 42 -27.90 -12.39 -6.04
C ARG A 42 -27.74 -13.04 -4.66
N ASP A 43 -26.65 -13.76 -4.43
CA ASP A 43 -26.39 -14.43 -3.15
C ASP A 43 -26.25 -13.44 -2.01
N LEU A 44 -25.56 -12.30 -2.27
CA LEU A 44 -25.42 -11.23 -1.29
C LEU A 44 -26.79 -10.60 -0.97
N ALA A 45 -27.62 -10.33 -1.97
CA ALA A 45 -28.94 -9.75 -1.76
C ALA A 45 -29.83 -10.69 -0.92
N ALA A 46 -29.78 -12.00 -1.17
CA ALA A 46 -30.49 -13.00 -0.36
C ALA A 46 -29.99 -12.98 1.09
N ALA A 47 -28.68 -13.07 1.30
CA ALA A 47 -28.07 -13.10 2.64
C ALA A 47 -28.30 -11.79 3.43
N VAL A 48 -28.37 -10.64 2.76
CA VAL A 48 -28.74 -9.35 3.39
C VAL A 48 -30.20 -9.37 3.88
N GLY A 49 -31.10 -10.08 3.17
CA GLY A 49 -32.50 -10.29 3.60
C GLY A 49 -32.64 -11.03 4.93
N ASP A 50 -31.66 -11.86 5.28
CA ASP A 50 -31.66 -12.66 6.52
C ASP A 50 -31.11 -11.91 7.72
N ILE A 51 -30.55 -10.68 7.53
CA ILE A 51 -30.00 -9.89 8.62
C ILE A 51 -31.11 -9.45 9.58
N ARG A 52 -30.91 -9.73 10.86
CA ARG A 52 -31.77 -9.23 11.93
C ARG A 52 -31.38 -7.80 12.31
N TRP A 53 -31.90 -6.81 11.59
CA TRP A 53 -31.54 -5.40 11.70
C TRP A 53 -31.72 -4.78 13.09
N ASN A 54 -32.54 -5.37 13.94
CA ASN A 54 -32.77 -4.94 15.33
C ASN A 54 -31.79 -5.60 16.32
N ARG A 55 -30.77 -6.31 15.84
CA ARG A 55 -29.75 -6.99 16.67
C ARG A 55 -28.36 -6.56 16.25
N TYR A 56 -27.46 -6.50 17.23
CA TYR A 56 -26.03 -6.35 16.92
C TYR A 56 -25.50 -7.56 16.16
N PRO A 57 -24.52 -7.38 15.27
CA PRO A 57 -23.84 -8.48 14.59
C PRO A 57 -23.02 -9.33 15.57
N ASP A 58 -22.46 -10.45 15.08
CA ASP A 58 -21.44 -11.17 15.85
C ASP A 58 -20.23 -10.27 16.10
N ARG A 59 -19.98 -9.94 17.37
CA ARG A 59 -18.85 -9.07 17.77
C ARG A 59 -17.51 -9.61 17.31
N ALA A 60 -17.32 -10.92 17.35
CA ALA A 60 -16.08 -11.59 16.97
C ALA A 60 -16.00 -11.92 15.47
N ALA A 61 -17.08 -11.69 14.70
CA ALA A 61 -17.17 -12.05 13.27
C ALA A 61 -16.68 -13.47 12.98
N ARG A 62 -17.07 -14.45 13.85
CA ARG A 62 -16.51 -15.81 13.87
C ARG A 62 -16.62 -16.53 12.53
N GLU A 63 -17.77 -16.44 11.87
CA GLU A 63 -17.98 -17.10 10.58
C GLU A 63 -17.06 -16.51 9.51
N LEU A 64 -16.92 -15.18 9.45
CA LEU A 64 -16.03 -14.52 8.51
C LEU A 64 -14.55 -14.84 8.81
N ARG A 65 -14.12 -14.80 10.08
CA ARG A 65 -12.76 -15.18 10.50
C ARG A 65 -12.47 -16.65 10.11
N SER A 66 -13.41 -17.56 10.32
CA SER A 66 -13.28 -18.97 9.94
C SER A 66 -13.17 -19.16 8.42
N ALA A 67 -13.96 -18.42 7.62
CA ALA A 67 -13.90 -18.50 6.17
C ALA A 67 -12.58 -17.95 5.62
N ILE A 68 -12.07 -16.86 6.17
CA ILE A 68 -10.74 -16.31 5.82
C ILE A 68 -9.63 -17.29 6.24
N ALA A 69 -9.73 -17.85 7.45
CA ALA A 69 -8.77 -18.82 7.96
C ALA A 69 -8.68 -20.06 7.08
N ALA A 70 -9.83 -20.58 6.63
CA ALA A 70 -9.88 -21.70 5.70
C ALA A 70 -9.22 -21.40 4.36
N LEU A 71 -9.44 -20.18 3.79
CA LEU A 71 -8.79 -19.75 2.55
C LEU A 71 -7.25 -19.74 2.67
N HIS A 72 -6.74 -19.37 3.83
CA HIS A 72 -5.28 -19.21 4.06
C HIS A 72 -4.66 -20.39 4.82
N GLN A 73 -5.42 -21.42 5.16
CA GLN A 73 -4.96 -22.61 5.90
C GLN A 73 -4.32 -22.24 7.25
N VAL A 74 -4.93 -21.27 7.94
CA VAL A 74 -4.57 -20.84 9.30
C VAL A 74 -5.75 -21.07 10.25
N ARG A 75 -5.57 -20.84 11.55
CA ARG A 75 -6.66 -20.93 12.52
C ARG A 75 -7.49 -19.65 12.56
N PRO A 76 -8.80 -19.68 12.89
CA PRO A 76 -9.62 -18.47 13.05
C PRO A 76 -9.05 -17.46 14.06
N GLU A 77 -8.34 -17.95 15.10
CA GLU A 77 -7.67 -17.15 16.13
C GLU A 77 -6.48 -16.34 15.57
N ASN A 78 -5.97 -16.70 14.40
CA ASN A 78 -4.93 -15.96 13.70
C ASN A 78 -5.47 -14.83 12.81
N VAL A 79 -6.79 -14.60 12.78
CA VAL A 79 -7.43 -13.64 11.85
C VAL A 79 -8.09 -12.51 12.61
N PHE A 80 -7.73 -11.26 12.30
CA PHE A 80 -8.45 -10.06 12.72
C PHE A 80 -9.12 -9.42 11.49
N VAL A 81 -10.36 -8.96 11.62
CA VAL A 81 -11.15 -8.35 10.53
C VAL A 81 -11.57 -6.94 10.90
N ALA A 82 -11.57 -6.01 9.92
CA ALA A 82 -11.90 -4.60 10.17
C ALA A 82 -12.45 -3.88 8.92
N ASN A 83 -12.82 -2.59 9.06
CA ASN A 83 -13.37 -1.76 7.99
C ASN A 83 -12.31 -1.34 6.95
N GLY A 84 -11.80 -2.30 6.21
CA GLY A 84 -10.70 -2.20 5.27
C GLY A 84 -9.34 -2.32 5.96
N SER A 85 -8.29 -2.54 5.17
CA SER A 85 -6.92 -2.63 5.70
C SER A 85 -6.48 -1.37 6.46
N ASN A 86 -7.03 -0.20 6.15
CA ASN A 86 -6.71 1.04 6.88
C ASN A 86 -7.08 0.97 8.37
N GLU A 87 -8.23 0.41 8.73
CA GLU A 87 -8.60 0.20 10.14
C GLU A 87 -7.78 -0.92 10.77
N VAL A 88 -7.43 -1.96 9.99
CA VAL A 88 -6.47 -2.97 10.44
C VAL A 88 -5.15 -2.33 10.85
N LEU A 89 -4.55 -1.50 9.98
CA LEU A 89 -3.29 -0.79 10.25
C LEU A 89 -3.44 0.19 11.44
N GLN A 90 -4.59 0.85 11.56
CA GLN A 90 -4.89 1.72 12.69
C GLN A 90 -4.95 0.93 14.00
N SER A 91 -5.59 -0.24 14.01
CA SER A 91 -5.66 -1.10 15.21
C SER A 91 -4.28 -1.56 15.64
N VAL A 92 -3.39 -1.94 14.69
CA VAL A 92 -1.98 -2.24 14.99
C VAL A 92 -1.29 -1.05 15.65
N LEU A 93 -1.50 0.16 15.12
CA LEU A 93 -0.86 1.37 15.65
C LEU A 93 -1.47 1.84 16.98
N LEU A 94 -2.72 1.50 17.26
CA LEU A 94 -3.32 1.73 18.58
C LEU A 94 -2.78 0.73 19.62
N ALA A 95 -2.48 -0.50 19.23
CA ALA A 95 -1.95 -1.53 20.13
C ALA A 95 -0.44 -1.36 20.38
N TYR A 96 0.35 -1.09 19.33
CA TYR A 96 1.82 -1.13 19.38
C TYR A 96 2.51 0.19 19.11
N GLY A 97 1.80 1.20 18.60
CA GLY A 97 2.28 2.57 18.40
C GLY A 97 1.96 3.49 19.58
N GLY A 98 1.81 4.79 19.29
CA GLY A 98 1.42 5.81 20.26
C GLY A 98 2.56 6.67 20.77
N ALA A 99 2.29 7.50 21.77
CA ALA A 99 3.25 8.45 22.33
C ALA A 99 4.49 7.73 22.90
N GLY A 100 5.67 8.24 22.57
CA GLY A 100 6.94 7.66 23.01
C GLY A 100 7.37 6.41 22.22
N ARG A 101 6.61 5.99 21.22
CA ARG A 101 6.95 4.86 20.34
C ARG A 101 7.29 5.32 18.94
N THR A 102 8.22 4.58 18.30
CA THR A 102 8.68 4.85 16.94
C THR A 102 8.08 3.84 15.96
N VAL A 103 7.69 4.33 14.79
CA VAL A 103 7.19 3.53 13.67
C VAL A 103 8.09 3.76 12.47
N ALA A 104 8.58 2.67 11.85
CA ALA A 104 9.43 2.73 10.67
C ALA A 104 8.63 2.47 9.38
N THR A 105 8.91 3.28 8.34
CA THR A 105 8.46 3.08 6.95
C THR A 105 9.64 3.26 6.01
N PHE A 106 9.51 2.88 4.73
CA PHE A 106 10.58 2.98 3.73
C PHE A 106 10.06 3.67 2.47
N GLU A 107 10.35 4.97 2.37
CA GLU A 107 9.80 5.83 1.31
C GLU A 107 10.53 5.68 -0.05
N PRO A 108 9.83 5.86 -1.19
CA PRO A 108 8.39 6.07 -1.29
C PRO A 108 7.59 4.80 -1.03
N THR A 109 6.54 4.90 -0.21
CA THR A 109 5.63 3.80 0.11
C THR A 109 4.19 4.29 0.32
N TYR A 110 3.30 3.44 0.84
CA TYR A 110 1.92 3.79 1.09
C TYR A 110 1.79 4.82 2.20
N GLN A 111 1.53 6.06 1.83
CA GLN A 111 1.52 7.23 2.72
C GLN A 111 0.64 7.10 3.97
N LEU A 112 -0.39 6.22 3.93
CA LEU A 112 -1.24 6.02 5.10
C LEU A 112 -0.53 5.30 6.25
N HIS A 113 0.55 4.56 6.03
CA HIS A 113 1.36 3.99 7.11
C HIS A 113 1.86 5.10 8.05
N SER A 114 2.60 6.06 7.49
CA SER A 114 3.12 7.20 8.25
C SER A 114 2.02 8.14 8.73
N HIS A 115 0.94 8.33 7.94
CA HIS A 115 -0.16 9.19 8.30
C HIS A 115 -0.94 8.67 9.53
N ILE A 116 -1.32 7.39 9.54
CA ILE A 116 -2.03 6.77 10.65
C ILE A 116 -1.13 6.69 11.89
N ALA A 117 0.18 6.41 11.72
CA ALA A 117 1.14 6.39 12.81
C ALA A 117 1.20 7.75 13.54
N ARG A 118 1.24 8.86 12.80
CA ARG A 118 1.18 10.22 13.38
C ARG A 118 -0.16 10.49 14.05
N ILE A 119 -1.29 10.04 13.48
CA ILE A 119 -2.62 10.17 14.12
C ILE A 119 -2.66 9.42 15.46
N ALA A 120 -2.04 8.23 15.53
CA ALA A 120 -1.90 7.47 16.76
C ALA A 120 -0.94 8.11 17.77
N GLY A 121 -0.18 9.14 17.39
CA GLY A 121 0.76 9.85 18.24
C GLY A 121 2.18 9.28 18.23
N SER A 122 2.50 8.40 17.28
CA SER A 122 3.84 7.83 17.15
C SER A 122 4.80 8.79 16.46
N THR A 123 6.09 8.69 16.80
CA THR A 123 7.17 9.23 15.97
C THR A 123 7.37 8.35 14.74
N VAL A 124 7.44 8.95 13.57
CA VAL A 124 7.67 8.21 12.31
C VAL A 124 9.10 8.44 11.86
N VAL A 125 9.80 7.36 11.56
CA VAL A 125 11.12 7.36 10.92
C VAL A 125 11.02 6.73 9.54
N ASN A 126 11.66 7.39 8.56
CA ASN A 126 11.66 6.93 7.18
C ASN A 126 13.05 6.38 6.84
N GLY A 127 13.09 5.15 6.33
CA GLY A 127 14.22 4.67 5.52
C GLY A 127 14.02 5.03 4.07
N ASN A 128 15.06 4.95 3.27
CA ASN A 128 15.06 5.31 1.87
C ASN A 128 15.19 4.07 0.98
N ARG A 129 14.44 4.05 -0.12
CA ARG A 129 14.63 3.09 -1.19
C ARG A 129 15.77 3.56 -2.12
N ASN A 130 16.37 2.62 -2.81
CA ASN A 130 17.33 2.90 -3.88
C ASN A 130 16.68 3.68 -5.04
N ALA A 131 17.48 4.20 -5.97
CA ALA A 131 16.98 4.96 -7.13
C ALA A 131 16.06 4.14 -8.06
N ASP A 132 16.17 2.82 -8.04
CA ASP A 132 15.30 1.88 -8.74
C ASP A 132 14.08 1.42 -7.90
N PHE A 133 13.93 2.01 -6.71
CA PHE A 133 12.91 1.71 -5.71
C PHE A 133 13.03 0.34 -5.03
N THR A 134 14.10 -0.40 -5.22
CA THR A 134 14.42 -1.56 -4.39
C THR A 134 14.76 -1.12 -2.97
N LEU A 135 14.53 -1.99 -2.00
CA LEU A 135 14.89 -1.75 -0.61
C LEU A 135 16.12 -2.61 -0.26
N SER A 136 17.17 -1.98 0.27
CA SER A 136 18.38 -2.71 0.66
C SER A 136 18.31 -3.21 2.11
N GLU A 137 18.94 -4.35 2.36
CA GLU A 137 19.06 -4.92 3.72
C GLU A 137 19.83 -3.99 4.66
N ASP A 138 20.87 -3.31 4.15
CA ASP A 138 21.67 -2.37 4.94
C ASP A 138 20.85 -1.18 5.43
N GLU A 139 19.95 -0.63 4.58
CA GLU A 139 19.07 0.46 5.00
C GLU A 139 18.04 0.00 6.03
N VAL A 140 17.44 -1.18 5.84
CA VAL A 140 16.54 -1.76 6.84
C VAL A 140 17.26 -1.94 8.16
N ARG A 141 18.44 -2.56 8.15
CA ARG A 141 19.26 -2.79 9.34
C ARG A 141 19.63 -1.48 10.04
N ARG A 142 20.02 -0.46 9.29
CA ARG A 142 20.31 0.89 9.81
C ARG A 142 19.11 1.45 10.55
N VAL A 143 17.93 1.48 9.92
CA VAL A 143 16.70 2.03 10.53
C VAL A 143 16.32 1.26 11.80
N LEU A 144 16.36 -0.07 11.75
CA LEU A 144 16.04 -0.91 12.91
C LEU A 144 17.01 -0.69 14.08
N THR A 145 18.32 -0.56 13.79
CA THR A 145 19.37 -0.38 14.81
C THR A 145 19.31 1.02 15.43
N ASP A 146 19.24 2.05 14.59
CA ASP A 146 19.33 3.45 15.04
C ASP A 146 18.07 3.93 15.76
N HIS A 147 16.90 3.39 15.41
CA HIS A 147 15.60 3.92 15.86
C HIS A 147 14.78 2.95 16.71
N GLN A 148 15.14 1.68 16.78
CA GLN A 148 14.46 0.65 17.59
C GLN A 148 12.91 0.73 17.47
N PRO A 149 12.33 0.67 16.25
CA PRO A 149 10.90 0.89 16.07
C PRO A 149 10.05 -0.20 16.73
N SER A 150 8.95 0.22 17.37
CA SER A 150 7.95 -0.69 17.90
C SER A 150 7.09 -1.33 16.82
N VAL A 151 6.94 -0.65 15.67
CA VAL A 151 6.25 -1.15 14.48
C VAL A 151 7.09 -0.83 13.25
N THR A 152 7.32 -1.83 12.42
CA THR A 152 7.96 -1.68 11.10
C THR A 152 6.99 -2.08 10.01
N PHE A 153 6.70 -1.17 9.08
CA PHE A 153 5.88 -1.47 7.91
C PHE A 153 6.74 -1.81 6.69
N LEU A 154 6.44 -2.93 6.06
CA LEU A 154 6.86 -3.28 4.71
C LEU A 154 5.62 -3.35 3.82
N CYS A 155 5.64 -2.76 2.64
CA CYS A 155 4.55 -2.83 1.68
C CYS A 155 4.97 -3.72 0.50
N SER A 156 4.34 -4.88 0.33
CA SER A 156 4.76 -5.85 -0.69
C SER A 156 3.56 -6.52 -1.36
N PRO A 157 3.30 -6.27 -2.65
CA PRO A 157 3.92 -5.27 -3.53
C PRO A 157 3.75 -3.84 -3.07
N ASN A 158 4.81 -3.04 -3.21
CA ASN A 158 4.83 -1.66 -2.71
C ASN A 158 3.95 -0.72 -3.54
N ASN A 159 3.23 0.13 -2.88
CA ASN A 159 2.49 1.22 -3.49
C ASN A 159 3.19 2.55 -3.16
N PRO A 160 3.69 3.31 -4.16
CA PRO A 160 3.23 3.32 -5.54
C PRO A 160 4.16 2.65 -6.56
N THR A 161 5.25 2.02 -6.16
CA THR A 161 6.28 1.54 -7.11
C THR A 161 5.88 0.27 -7.87
N GLY A 162 5.00 -0.56 -7.29
CA GLY A 162 4.59 -1.84 -7.85
C GLY A 162 5.56 -2.99 -7.57
N LEU A 163 6.73 -2.71 -7.00
CA LEU A 163 7.74 -3.74 -6.70
C LEU A 163 7.34 -4.56 -5.48
N ALA A 164 7.47 -5.87 -5.54
CA ALA A 164 7.45 -6.71 -4.34
C ALA A 164 8.83 -6.70 -3.68
N GLU A 165 8.84 -6.79 -2.35
CA GLU A 165 10.07 -6.93 -1.59
C GLU A 165 10.64 -8.35 -1.77
N ASP A 166 11.96 -8.45 -1.71
CA ASP A 166 12.63 -9.75 -1.69
C ASP A 166 12.17 -10.55 -0.46
N PRO A 167 11.70 -11.80 -0.63
CA PRO A 167 11.31 -12.64 0.49
C PRO A 167 12.42 -12.83 1.54
N ALA A 168 13.69 -12.85 1.12
CA ALA A 168 14.83 -12.92 2.03
C ALA A 168 14.97 -11.64 2.87
N LEU A 169 14.73 -10.47 2.27
CA LEU A 169 14.71 -9.20 2.99
C LEU A 169 13.59 -9.15 4.03
N ILE A 170 12.38 -9.63 3.67
CA ILE A 170 11.27 -9.69 4.61
C ILE A 170 11.63 -10.61 5.78
N ALA A 171 12.16 -11.81 5.51
CA ALA A 171 12.56 -12.77 6.53
C ALA A 171 13.67 -12.22 7.46
N SER A 172 14.68 -11.57 6.89
CA SER A 172 15.75 -10.90 7.64
C SER A 172 15.21 -9.77 8.53
N THR A 173 14.28 -8.97 8.00
CA THR A 173 13.59 -7.90 8.74
C THR A 173 12.82 -8.47 9.93
N VAL A 174 12.04 -9.54 9.72
CA VAL A 174 11.27 -10.20 10.80
C VAL A 174 12.18 -10.75 11.88
N ALA A 175 13.30 -11.33 11.50
CA ALA A 175 14.26 -11.91 12.44
C ALA A 175 14.98 -10.85 13.29
N THR A 176 15.16 -9.64 12.78
CA THR A 176 16.02 -8.60 13.41
C THR A 176 15.23 -7.43 13.99
N ALA A 177 13.95 -7.27 13.62
CA ALA A 177 13.13 -6.16 14.12
C ALA A 177 12.94 -6.23 15.64
N PRO A 178 13.13 -5.10 16.36
CA PRO A 178 12.91 -5.06 17.81
C PRO A 178 11.44 -5.14 18.20
N GLY A 179 10.55 -4.64 17.35
CA GLY A 179 9.10 -4.60 17.51
C GLY A 179 8.37 -5.55 16.57
N VAL A 180 7.11 -5.26 16.30
CA VAL A 180 6.29 -6.02 15.36
C VAL A 180 6.54 -5.57 13.91
N VAL A 181 6.51 -6.52 12.99
CA VAL A 181 6.61 -6.26 11.54
C VAL A 181 5.24 -6.48 10.92
N VAL A 182 4.75 -5.49 10.18
CA VAL A 182 3.51 -5.60 9.41
C VAL A 182 3.84 -5.55 7.93
N VAL A 183 3.58 -6.64 7.22
CA VAL A 183 3.70 -6.67 5.78
C VAL A 183 2.33 -6.33 5.18
N ASP A 184 2.23 -5.14 4.58
CA ASP A 184 1.01 -4.73 3.88
C ASP A 184 0.95 -5.40 2.52
N GLU A 185 0.12 -6.42 2.42
CA GLU A 185 -0.10 -7.26 1.26
C GLU A 185 -1.41 -6.93 0.53
N ALA A 186 -1.77 -5.65 0.46
CA ALA A 186 -2.99 -5.24 -0.25
C ALA A 186 -3.01 -5.66 -1.73
N TYR A 187 -1.86 -6.00 -2.31
CA TYR A 187 -1.69 -6.40 -3.72
C TYR A 187 -1.06 -7.79 -3.88
N ALA A 188 -0.93 -8.57 -2.82
CA ALA A 188 -0.17 -9.83 -2.83
C ALA A 188 -0.69 -10.86 -3.85
N GLN A 189 -2.00 -10.89 -4.12
CA GLN A 189 -2.55 -11.85 -5.09
C GLN A 189 -2.08 -11.60 -6.55
N PHE A 190 -1.50 -10.42 -6.84
CA PHE A 190 -0.88 -10.12 -8.14
C PHE A 190 0.61 -10.48 -8.19
N SER A 191 1.20 -10.93 -7.08
CA SER A 191 2.59 -11.30 -6.88
C SER A 191 2.73 -12.79 -6.61
N PRO A 192 3.84 -13.43 -7.02
CA PRO A 192 4.09 -14.83 -6.69
C PRO A 192 4.52 -15.04 -5.24
N HIS A 193 4.82 -13.97 -4.49
CA HIS A 193 5.38 -14.04 -3.14
C HIS A 193 4.44 -13.46 -2.09
N SER A 194 4.48 -14.04 -0.89
CA SER A 194 3.77 -13.58 0.29
C SER A 194 4.61 -13.83 1.54
N ALA A 195 4.49 -12.96 2.53
CA ALA A 195 5.07 -13.13 3.85
C ALA A 195 4.24 -14.06 4.76
N LEU A 196 3.08 -14.51 4.32
CA LEU A 196 2.18 -15.36 5.12
C LEU A 196 2.87 -16.61 5.71
N PRO A 197 3.78 -17.31 5.01
CA PRO A 197 4.50 -18.46 5.59
C PRO A 197 5.38 -18.13 6.80
N LEU A 198 5.71 -16.86 7.04
CA LEU A 198 6.48 -16.41 8.20
C LEU A 198 5.63 -16.23 9.46
N VAL A 199 4.29 -16.21 9.31
CA VAL A 199 3.35 -16.00 10.42
C VAL A 199 3.19 -17.30 11.20
N ASN A 200 3.54 -17.26 12.48
CA ASN A 200 3.32 -18.32 13.46
C ASN A 200 3.26 -17.70 14.87
N ASP A 201 2.86 -18.45 15.88
CA ASP A 201 2.65 -17.91 17.22
C ASP A 201 3.94 -17.46 17.94
N ASP A 202 5.11 -17.89 17.48
CA ASP A 202 6.43 -17.47 18.00
C ASP A 202 6.99 -16.24 17.23
N SER A 203 6.35 -15.85 16.13
CA SER A 203 6.81 -14.75 15.29
C SER A 203 6.25 -13.39 15.76
N ARG A 204 6.86 -12.29 15.28
CA ARG A 204 6.37 -10.91 15.48
C ARG A 204 5.90 -10.30 14.17
N VAL A 205 5.53 -11.12 13.20
CA VAL A 205 5.07 -10.66 11.90
C VAL A 205 3.57 -10.88 11.72
N ALA A 206 2.93 -9.92 11.07
CA ALA A 206 1.57 -10.05 10.60
C ALA A 206 1.43 -9.56 9.16
N VAL A 207 0.48 -10.11 8.45
CA VAL A 207 0.17 -9.80 7.05
C VAL A 207 -1.19 -9.11 6.98
N SER A 208 -1.23 -7.88 6.44
CA SER A 208 -2.47 -7.13 6.20
C SER A 208 -2.97 -7.34 4.78
N ARG A 209 -4.24 -7.65 4.58
CA ARG A 209 -4.89 -7.85 3.28
C ARG A 209 -6.23 -7.12 3.19
N THR A 210 -6.75 -6.99 1.97
CA THR A 210 -8.00 -6.25 1.70
C THR A 210 -8.86 -6.94 0.65
N PHE A 211 -10.18 -6.79 0.79
CA PHE A 211 -11.14 -7.17 -0.25
C PHE A 211 -11.28 -6.12 -1.36
N SER A 212 -10.65 -4.96 -1.20
CA SER A 212 -10.85 -3.80 -2.10
C SER A 212 -10.23 -3.99 -3.49
N LYS A 213 -9.21 -4.86 -3.66
CA LYS A 213 -8.40 -4.91 -4.88
C LYS A 213 -8.75 -6.10 -5.77
N THR A 214 -8.59 -7.31 -5.27
CA THR A 214 -8.78 -8.53 -6.05
C THR A 214 -10.21 -9.07 -6.01
N TRP A 215 -10.94 -8.80 -4.92
CA TRP A 215 -12.32 -9.25 -4.72
C TRP A 215 -13.38 -8.32 -5.32
N SER A 216 -12.97 -7.23 -5.97
CA SER A 216 -13.88 -6.22 -6.55
C SER A 216 -14.85 -5.59 -5.53
N MET A 217 -14.42 -5.51 -4.26
CA MET A 217 -15.24 -5.06 -3.13
C MET A 217 -14.73 -3.77 -2.48
N ALA A 218 -14.19 -2.85 -3.26
CA ALA A 218 -13.68 -1.57 -2.73
C ALA A 218 -14.76 -0.80 -1.95
N ALA A 219 -16.02 -0.86 -2.39
CA ALA A 219 -17.16 -0.21 -1.75
C ALA A 219 -17.54 -0.85 -0.40
N ALA A 220 -17.29 -2.14 -0.21
CA ALA A 220 -17.63 -2.85 1.03
C ALA A 220 -16.73 -2.45 2.21
N ARG A 221 -15.56 -1.86 1.96
CA ARG A 221 -14.61 -1.48 3.01
C ARG A 221 -14.33 -2.64 3.98
N LEU A 222 -13.82 -3.76 3.47
CA LEU A 222 -13.47 -4.94 4.25
C LEU A 222 -11.98 -5.26 4.09
N GLY A 223 -11.30 -5.51 5.22
CA GLY A 223 -9.91 -5.93 5.27
C GLY A 223 -9.67 -6.85 6.45
N TYR A 224 -8.52 -7.48 6.48
CA TYR A 224 -8.14 -8.39 7.54
C TYR A 224 -6.62 -8.41 7.75
N LEU A 225 -6.21 -8.91 8.90
CA LEU A 225 -4.84 -9.22 9.24
C LEU A 225 -4.75 -10.69 9.64
N ILE A 226 -3.66 -11.33 9.23
CA ILE A 226 -3.28 -12.66 9.70
C ILE A 226 -2.00 -12.48 10.51
N GLY A 227 -2.02 -12.94 11.76
CA GLY A 227 -0.91 -12.76 12.69
C GLY A 227 -0.89 -13.83 13.79
N PRO A 228 0.10 -13.79 14.67
CA PRO A 228 0.13 -14.62 15.87
C PRO A 228 -1.13 -14.44 16.72
N THR A 229 -1.56 -15.46 17.42
CA THR A 229 -2.77 -15.42 18.28
C THR A 229 -2.71 -14.30 19.30
N TRP A 230 -1.58 -14.13 19.98
CA TRP A 230 -1.38 -13.05 20.96
C TRP A 230 -1.55 -11.65 20.36
N MET A 231 -1.13 -11.46 19.09
CA MET A 231 -1.32 -10.18 18.41
C MET A 231 -2.80 -9.93 18.11
N ILE A 232 -3.54 -10.95 17.68
CA ILE A 232 -4.98 -10.83 17.43
C ILE A 232 -5.74 -10.47 18.71
N GLU A 233 -5.37 -11.09 19.85
CA GLU A 233 -5.93 -10.76 21.16
C GLU A 233 -5.69 -9.28 21.52
N ASP A 234 -4.48 -8.76 21.28
CA ASP A 234 -4.16 -7.34 21.50
C ASP A 234 -4.97 -6.41 20.58
N LEU A 235 -5.19 -6.80 19.32
CA LEU A 235 -6.04 -6.03 18.39
C LEU A 235 -7.52 -6.04 18.82
N ASP A 236 -8.02 -7.16 19.36
CA ASP A 236 -9.38 -7.25 19.88
C ASP A 236 -9.60 -6.35 21.13
N VAL A 237 -8.51 -5.97 21.85
CA VAL A 237 -8.56 -4.98 22.97
C VAL A 237 -8.81 -3.58 22.48
N VAL A 238 -8.17 -3.17 21.38
CA VAL A 238 -8.26 -1.79 20.86
C VAL A 238 -9.41 -1.58 19.89
N ALA A 239 -9.96 -2.66 19.33
CA ALA A 239 -11.12 -2.60 18.45
C ALA A 239 -12.38 -2.18 19.22
N LEU A 240 -13.16 -1.26 18.63
CA LEU A 240 -14.43 -0.87 19.23
C LEU A 240 -15.43 -2.04 19.18
N PRO A 241 -16.29 -2.21 20.21
CA PRO A 241 -17.29 -3.23 20.19
C PRO A 241 -18.19 -3.12 18.95
N TYR A 242 -18.41 -4.24 18.25
CA TYR A 242 -19.24 -4.29 17.04
C TYR A 242 -18.76 -3.39 15.89
N HIS A 243 -17.46 -3.09 15.80
CA HIS A 243 -16.88 -2.20 14.79
C HIS A 243 -17.16 -2.67 13.36
N LEU A 244 -17.27 -4.01 13.13
CA LEU A 244 -17.58 -4.58 11.82
C LEU A 244 -19.08 -4.93 11.76
N ASP A 245 -19.83 -4.20 10.95
CA ASP A 245 -21.28 -4.38 10.79
C ASP A 245 -21.68 -5.69 10.10
N ALA A 246 -22.96 -6.05 10.22
CA ALA A 246 -23.49 -7.28 9.66
C ALA A 246 -23.39 -7.37 8.12
N LEU A 247 -23.56 -6.24 7.43
CA LEU A 247 -23.47 -6.20 5.96
C LEU A 247 -22.09 -6.60 5.48
N LYS A 248 -21.03 -6.09 6.12
CA LYS A 248 -19.64 -6.42 5.76
C LYS A 248 -19.31 -7.88 6.09
N GLN A 249 -19.77 -8.38 7.24
CA GLN A 249 -19.57 -9.80 7.60
C GLN A 249 -20.20 -10.72 6.55
N VAL A 250 -21.46 -10.48 6.20
CA VAL A 250 -22.18 -11.24 5.20
C VAL A 250 -21.55 -11.10 3.81
N ALA A 251 -21.17 -9.89 3.40
CA ALA A 251 -20.53 -9.66 2.11
C ALA A 251 -19.18 -10.39 1.99
N GLY A 252 -18.37 -10.39 3.05
CA GLY A 252 -17.09 -11.10 3.07
C GLY A 252 -17.29 -12.62 2.97
N ILE A 253 -18.20 -13.18 3.75
CA ILE A 253 -18.53 -14.62 3.73
C ILE A 253 -19.04 -15.02 2.33
N THR A 254 -19.91 -14.21 1.74
CA THR A 254 -20.44 -14.47 0.40
C THR A 254 -19.33 -14.40 -0.64
N ALA A 255 -18.45 -13.40 -0.60
CA ALA A 255 -17.35 -13.24 -1.55
C ALA A 255 -16.39 -14.44 -1.55
N LEU A 256 -16.11 -14.99 -0.38
CA LEU A 256 -15.20 -16.14 -0.23
C LEU A 256 -15.71 -17.44 -0.89
N ARG A 257 -16.97 -17.49 -1.33
CA ARG A 257 -17.49 -18.59 -2.17
C ARG A 257 -17.06 -18.45 -3.64
N TYR A 258 -16.55 -17.29 -4.05
CA TYR A 258 -16.22 -16.94 -5.43
C TYR A 258 -14.72 -16.82 -5.68
N VAL A 259 -13.89 -17.60 -4.96
CA VAL A 259 -12.39 -17.60 -5.09
C VAL A 259 -11.97 -17.75 -6.54
N SER A 260 -12.53 -18.72 -7.27
CA SER A 260 -12.16 -18.97 -8.68
C SER A 260 -12.50 -17.81 -9.62
N HIS A 261 -13.51 -16.99 -9.30
CA HIS A 261 -13.79 -15.78 -10.05
C HIS A 261 -12.71 -14.72 -9.79
N MET A 262 -12.36 -14.53 -8.53
CA MET A 262 -11.29 -13.63 -8.12
C MET A 262 -9.95 -14.01 -8.78
N GLU A 263 -9.57 -15.30 -8.77
CA GLU A 263 -8.33 -15.80 -9.37
C GLU A 263 -8.27 -15.56 -10.88
N ARG A 264 -9.37 -15.81 -11.60
CA ARG A 264 -9.45 -15.47 -13.03
C ARG A 264 -9.31 -13.98 -13.28
N GLY A 265 -9.92 -13.15 -12.44
CA GLY A 265 -9.78 -11.69 -12.49
C GLY A 265 -8.33 -11.25 -12.28
N VAL A 266 -7.66 -11.82 -11.29
CA VAL A 266 -6.22 -11.58 -11.03
C VAL A 266 -5.37 -11.96 -12.24
N ALA A 267 -5.58 -13.15 -12.81
CA ALA A 267 -4.85 -13.61 -13.99
C ALA A 267 -5.04 -12.66 -15.18
N GLY A 268 -6.27 -12.19 -15.43
CA GLY A 268 -6.58 -11.22 -16.49
C GLY A 268 -5.86 -9.88 -16.27
N VAL A 269 -5.86 -9.36 -15.05
CA VAL A 269 -5.16 -8.10 -14.72
C VAL A 269 -3.65 -8.26 -14.85
N VAL A 270 -3.07 -9.38 -14.44
CA VAL A 270 -1.64 -9.67 -14.61
C VAL A 270 -1.27 -9.71 -16.10
N ALA A 271 -2.05 -10.42 -16.94
CA ALA A 271 -1.80 -10.48 -18.38
C ALA A 271 -1.86 -9.09 -19.04
N GLU A 272 -2.86 -8.28 -18.66
CA GLU A 272 -3.01 -6.92 -19.19
C GLU A 272 -1.90 -5.98 -18.70
N ARG A 273 -1.46 -6.10 -17.46
CA ARG A 273 -0.31 -5.38 -16.92
C ARG A 273 0.96 -5.65 -17.74
N GLU A 274 1.26 -6.92 -18.02
CA GLU A 274 2.45 -7.29 -18.81
C GLU A 274 2.36 -6.75 -20.25
N ARG A 275 1.16 -6.80 -20.85
CA ARG A 275 0.92 -6.20 -22.19
C ARG A 275 1.19 -4.70 -22.15
N LEU A 276 0.62 -3.98 -21.19
CA LEU A 276 0.82 -2.54 -21.03
C LEU A 276 2.29 -2.19 -20.76
N LEU A 277 2.97 -2.93 -19.88
CA LEU A 277 4.40 -2.73 -19.61
C LEU A 277 5.24 -2.85 -20.89
N SER A 278 4.95 -3.85 -21.73
CA SER A 278 5.64 -4.03 -23.00
C SER A 278 5.44 -2.85 -23.94
N GLU A 279 4.21 -2.36 -24.09
CA GLU A 279 3.90 -1.22 -24.96
C GLU A 279 4.47 0.10 -24.42
N MET A 280 4.31 0.37 -23.13
CA MET A 280 4.80 1.60 -22.49
C MET A 280 6.34 1.74 -22.58
N ARG A 281 7.08 0.61 -22.59
CA ARG A 281 8.55 0.62 -22.78
C ARG A 281 8.98 1.07 -24.17
N THR A 282 8.09 1.08 -25.15
CA THR A 282 8.37 1.61 -26.51
C THR A 282 8.13 3.12 -26.63
N MET A 283 7.53 3.73 -25.61
CA MET A 283 7.22 5.15 -25.56
C MET A 283 8.36 5.93 -24.87
N PRO A 284 8.42 7.26 -24.99
CA PRO A 284 9.41 8.09 -24.27
C PRO A 284 9.03 8.21 -22.78
N LEU A 285 9.07 7.09 -22.09
CA LEU A 285 8.72 6.94 -20.68
C LEU A 285 9.77 6.12 -19.95
N THR A 286 10.12 6.53 -18.74
CA THR A 286 10.73 5.64 -17.76
C THR A 286 9.62 4.84 -17.11
N VAL A 287 9.65 3.50 -17.21
CA VAL A 287 8.62 2.60 -16.69
C VAL A 287 9.25 1.57 -15.77
N TRP A 288 8.73 1.45 -14.55
CA TRP A 288 9.22 0.46 -13.58
C TRP A 288 8.42 -0.86 -13.68
N PRO A 289 9.06 -2.01 -13.40
CA PRO A 289 8.35 -3.28 -13.31
C PRO A 289 7.31 -3.25 -12.18
N SER A 290 6.26 -4.06 -12.33
CA SER A 290 5.20 -4.12 -11.32
C SER A 290 4.75 -5.55 -11.05
N GLN A 291 4.45 -5.82 -9.79
CA GLN A 291 3.77 -7.03 -9.30
C GLN A 291 2.45 -6.66 -8.58
N ALA A 292 1.88 -5.50 -8.93
CA ALA A 292 0.59 -5.01 -8.45
C ALA A 292 -0.42 -4.90 -9.61
N ASN A 293 -1.58 -4.31 -9.37
CA ASN A 293 -2.57 -3.99 -10.41
C ASN A 293 -2.42 -2.56 -10.97
N PHE A 294 -1.21 -2.02 -10.93
CA PHE A 294 -0.88 -0.69 -11.46
C PHE A 294 0.56 -0.66 -11.94
N ILE A 295 0.92 0.37 -12.70
CA ILE A 295 2.26 0.62 -13.24
C ILE A 295 2.67 2.03 -12.85
N LEU A 296 3.87 2.19 -12.26
CA LEU A 296 4.51 3.48 -12.06
C LEU A 296 5.30 3.85 -13.31
N PHE A 297 5.13 5.07 -13.79
CA PHE A 297 5.89 5.57 -14.92
C PHE A 297 6.18 7.07 -14.79
N ARG A 298 7.19 7.55 -15.50
CA ARG A 298 7.56 8.95 -15.59
C ARG A 298 7.79 9.33 -17.05
N PRO A 299 7.13 10.37 -17.57
CA PRO A 299 7.43 10.91 -18.90
C PRO A 299 8.87 11.44 -18.96
N ASP A 300 9.60 11.11 -20.03
CA ASP A 300 10.97 11.58 -20.22
C ASP A 300 11.01 13.07 -20.56
N SER A 301 12.07 13.75 -20.10
CA SER A 301 12.22 15.20 -20.28
C SER A 301 12.68 15.60 -21.69
N THR A 302 12.94 14.63 -22.58
CA THR A 302 13.47 14.90 -23.93
C THR A 302 12.56 14.34 -25.01
N GLY A 303 11.71 15.21 -25.57
CA GLY A 303 11.30 15.08 -26.97
C GLY A 303 12.45 15.58 -27.86
N GLY A 304 13.59 14.87 -27.89
CA GLY A 304 14.76 15.24 -28.67
C GLY A 304 15.55 14.00 -29.04
N ALA A 305 15.69 13.80 -30.35
CA ALA A 305 16.37 12.72 -31.02
C ALA A 305 17.61 12.18 -30.29
N GLN A 306 17.71 10.87 -30.18
CA GLN A 306 18.96 10.17 -29.97
C GLN A 306 19.88 10.46 -31.18
N SER A 307 20.78 11.41 -31.05
CA SER A 307 21.97 11.51 -31.91
C SER A 307 23.07 10.74 -31.20
N GLY A 308 23.44 9.59 -31.80
CA GLY A 308 24.63 8.85 -31.41
C GLY A 308 25.87 9.72 -31.59
N GLY A 309 26.85 9.54 -30.75
CA GLY A 309 28.16 10.11 -31.00
C GLY A 309 29.09 10.16 -29.81
N ALA A 310 30.01 9.21 -29.84
CA ALA A 310 31.44 9.38 -29.52
C ALA A 310 31.88 9.65 -28.06
N ARG A 311 32.64 8.70 -27.61
CA ARG A 311 33.63 8.78 -26.51
C ARG A 311 34.68 9.85 -26.83
N SER A 312 35.11 10.61 -25.84
CA SER A 312 36.45 11.20 -25.80
C SER A 312 36.97 11.17 -24.35
N ASP A 313 38.15 10.59 -24.26
CA ASP A 313 38.99 10.50 -23.06
C ASP A 313 39.54 11.86 -22.61
N GLY A 314 39.80 11.95 -21.31
CA GLY A 314 41.03 12.57 -20.78
C GLY A 314 40.92 13.95 -20.18
N ALA A 315 41.15 14.10 -18.90
CA ALA A 315 42.32 14.68 -18.24
C ALA A 315 41.97 15.15 -16.81
N ARG A 316 42.87 14.79 -15.90
CA ARG A 316 42.89 15.18 -14.48
C ARG A 316 43.34 16.64 -14.36
N SER A 317 42.82 17.37 -13.37
CA SER A 317 43.61 18.35 -12.60
C SER A 317 43.00 18.62 -11.22
N ASP A 318 43.87 18.61 -10.24
CA ASP A 318 43.70 18.88 -8.80
C ASP A 318 43.27 20.31 -8.49
N GLY A 319 42.58 20.49 -7.36
CA GLY A 319 42.73 21.73 -6.62
C GLY A 319 41.53 22.25 -5.82
N ALA A 320 41.59 22.02 -4.48
CA ALA A 320 41.20 22.92 -3.39
C ALA A 320 39.73 23.27 -3.09
N ARG A 321 39.33 22.80 -1.92
CA ARG A 321 38.40 23.28 -0.88
C ARG A 321 37.69 24.62 -1.06
N SER A 322 36.36 24.65 -0.87
CA SER A 322 35.66 25.40 0.19
C SER A 322 34.15 25.21 0.14
N ASP A 323 33.57 25.08 1.30
CA ASP A 323 32.20 25.11 1.80
C ASP A 323 31.04 25.56 0.90
N GLY A 324 29.92 24.84 0.96
CA GLY A 324 28.60 25.34 0.61
C GLY A 324 27.79 24.44 -0.29
N ALA A 325 27.43 23.22 0.16
CA ALA A 325 26.45 22.36 -0.53
C ALA A 325 25.04 22.98 -0.47
N ARG A 326 24.65 23.62 -1.53
CA ARG A 326 23.25 23.82 -1.90
C ARG A 326 22.91 22.81 -3.00
N SER A 327 21.92 21.98 -2.71
CA SER A 327 21.47 20.86 -3.49
C SER A 327 21.00 21.26 -4.90
N ASP A 328 21.70 20.80 -5.94
CA ASP A 328 21.31 20.90 -7.36
C ASP A 328 20.11 19.99 -7.76
N GLY A 329 19.41 19.37 -6.78
CA GLY A 329 18.22 18.55 -7.04
C GLY A 329 16.95 19.36 -7.37
N GLY A 330 16.92 20.66 -7.08
CA GLY A 330 15.72 21.48 -7.20
C GLY A 330 15.25 21.78 -8.63
N ALA A 331 16.18 21.99 -9.56
CA ALA A 331 15.84 22.40 -10.93
C ALA A 331 15.41 21.22 -11.82
N ALA A 332 16.05 20.05 -11.68
CA ALA A 332 15.68 18.84 -12.43
C ALA A 332 14.35 18.25 -11.92
N GLY A 333 14.10 18.29 -10.61
CA GLY A 333 12.81 17.93 -10.02
C GLY A 333 11.67 18.85 -10.45
N GLY A 334 11.92 20.13 -10.65
CA GLY A 334 10.97 21.13 -11.17
C GLY A 334 10.50 20.81 -12.60
N ALA A 335 11.43 20.54 -13.51
CA ALA A 335 11.13 20.24 -14.92
C ALA A 335 10.38 18.90 -15.08
N ALA A 336 10.83 17.85 -14.42
CA ALA A 336 10.15 16.55 -14.46
C ALA A 336 8.72 16.64 -13.88
N GLY A 337 8.55 17.36 -12.77
CA GLY A 337 7.24 17.59 -12.17
C GLY A 337 6.29 18.36 -13.08
N GLU A 338 6.79 19.34 -13.85
CA GLU A 338 5.98 20.08 -14.83
C GLU A 338 5.54 19.20 -16.00
N ILE A 339 6.43 18.35 -16.53
CA ILE A 339 6.12 17.43 -17.62
C ILE A 339 5.09 16.39 -17.14
N GLY A 340 5.30 15.78 -15.99
CA GLY A 340 4.35 14.84 -15.39
C GLY A 340 2.95 15.46 -15.25
N ARG A 341 2.88 16.70 -14.74
CA ARG A 341 1.59 17.41 -14.60
C ARG A 341 0.91 17.66 -15.94
N ARG A 342 1.68 18.06 -16.99
CA ARG A 342 1.11 18.27 -18.35
C ARG A 342 0.57 16.95 -18.92
N VAL A 343 1.28 15.83 -18.76
CA VAL A 343 0.80 14.51 -19.20
C VAL A 343 -0.42 14.10 -18.39
N TRP A 344 -0.43 14.30 -17.08
CA TRP A 344 -1.59 14.04 -16.23
C TRP A 344 -2.81 14.83 -16.67
N GLN A 345 -2.65 16.14 -16.94
CA GLN A 345 -3.75 17.00 -17.40
C GLN A 345 -4.26 16.55 -18.78
N HIS A 346 -3.35 16.22 -19.70
CA HIS A 346 -3.72 15.74 -21.03
C HIS A 346 -4.53 14.43 -20.95
N LEU A 347 -4.12 13.49 -20.10
CA LEU A 347 -4.88 12.25 -19.87
C LEU A 347 -6.27 12.57 -19.30
N LEU A 348 -6.36 13.48 -18.32
CA LEU A 348 -7.63 13.88 -17.73
C LEU A 348 -8.56 14.54 -18.77
N ASP A 349 -8.05 15.44 -19.61
CA ASP A 349 -8.80 16.12 -20.66
C ASP A 349 -9.33 15.14 -21.72
N ASN A 350 -8.65 13.98 -21.87
CA ASN A 350 -9.09 12.87 -22.73
C ASN A 350 -9.87 11.78 -21.95
N GLY A 351 -10.36 12.08 -20.76
CA GLY A 351 -11.25 11.21 -20.00
C GLY A 351 -10.55 10.08 -19.24
N VAL A 352 -9.24 10.14 -19.03
CA VAL A 352 -8.45 9.14 -18.28
C VAL A 352 -7.88 9.80 -17.03
N LEU A 353 -8.29 9.33 -15.84
CA LEU A 353 -7.78 9.81 -14.56
C LEU A 353 -6.78 8.81 -13.99
N VAL A 354 -5.50 9.16 -14.03
CA VAL A 354 -4.40 8.45 -13.35
C VAL A 354 -4.01 9.15 -12.04
N ARG A 355 -3.22 8.50 -11.20
CA ARG A 355 -2.70 9.10 -9.97
C ARG A 355 -1.45 9.93 -10.28
N ASP A 356 -1.48 11.22 -9.93
CA ASP A 356 -0.27 12.03 -9.83
C ASP A 356 0.45 11.69 -8.51
N CYS A 357 1.67 11.19 -8.62
CA CYS A 357 2.53 10.82 -7.51
C CYS A 357 3.65 11.86 -7.28
N SER A 358 3.69 12.96 -8.02
CA SER A 358 4.80 13.94 -8.01
C SER A 358 5.07 14.58 -6.66
N SER A 359 4.07 14.61 -5.76
CA SER A 359 4.21 15.14 -4.40
C SER A 359 4.81 14.15 -3.39
N TRP A 360 5.06 12.90 -3.79
CA TRP A 360 5.64 11.90 -2.92
C TRP A 360 7.16 11.94 -3.03
N GLU A 361 7.84 11.62 -1.93
CA GLU A 361 9.30 11.64 -1.88
C GLU A 361 9.91 10.76 -2.98
N GLY A 362 10.89 11.29 -3.71
CA GLY A 362 11.56 10.58 -4.81
C GLY A 362 10.75 10.39 -6.10
N LEU A 363 9.49 10.87 -6.18
CA LEU A 363 8.57 10.61 -7.29
C LEU A 363 8.25 11.83 -8.16
N ALA A 364 9.12 12.84 -8.22
CA ALA A 364 8.90 14.02 -9.05
C ALA A 364 8.60 13.64 -10.51
N GLY A 365 7.43 14.07 -11.02
CA GLY A 365 6.94 13.78 -12.36
C GLY A 365 6.41 12.36 -12.58
N CYS A 366 6.34 11.53 -11.56
CA CYS A 366 5.81 10.17 -11.68
C CYS A 366 4.27 10.15 -11.64
N LEU A 367 3.73 9.28 -12.48
CA LEU A 367 2.30 8.96 -12.59
C LEU A 367 2.11 7.45 -12.37
N ARG A 368 0.94 7.07 -11.92
CA ARG A 368 0.63 5.65 -11.67
C ARG A 368 -0.75 5.30 -12.20
#